data_07be2524b1789587e069f6fc4f87f8f1
#
_entry.id   07be2524b1789587e069f6fc4f87f8f1
#
_cell.length_a   1.000
_cell.length_b   1.000
_cell.length_c   1.000
_cell.angle_alpha   90.00
_cell.angle_beta   90.00
_cell.angle_gamma   90.00
#
_symmetry.space_group_name_H-M   'P 1'
#
loop_
_entity.id
_entity.type
_entity.pdbx_description
1 polymer ?
#
loop_
_entity_poly.entity_id
_entity_poly.type
_entity_poly.pdbx_seq_one_letter_code
_entity_poly.pdbx_strand_id
1 'polypeptide(L)'
;HSLAYDAAFLYITDKQGLVHQLDRSTGQKLWTQDALRYYSVSAPVSVGPYVLVSEGQGSLYVIRKEDGQLVGKHSLGASTIIGEPVVDADTVYFLDSSGSLQSISIINQR
;
A
#
# COMPACT_ATOMS: atom_id res chain seq x y z
N HIS A 1 11.12 -1.91 -8.16
CA HIS A 1 11.32 -0.49 -7.96
C HIS A 1 11.18 -0.08 -6.51
N SER A 2 10.03 -0.26 -5.91
CA SER A 2 9.84 -0.01 -4.48
C SER A 2 9.27 -1.25 -3.82
N LEU A 3 9.70 -1.52 -2.59
CA LEU A 3 9.26 -2.73 -1.93
C LEU A 3 9.04 -2.51 -0.43
N ALA A 4 8.14 -3.33 0.12
CA ALA A 4 7.96 -3.53 1.54
C ALA A 4 8.09 -5.00 1.84
N TYR A 5 8.16 -5.36 3.10
CA TYR A 5 8.29 -6.77 3.47
C TYR A 5 7.75 -7.00 4.88
N ASP A 6 7.40 -8.26 5.14
CA ASP A 6 7.17 -8.75 6.48
C ASP A 6 7.98 -10.04 6.68
N ALA A 7 7.67 -10.82 7.71
CA ALA A 7 8.46 -12.01 8.03
C ALA A 7 8.45 -13.06 6.91
N ALA A 8 7.37 -13.14 6.13
CA ALA A 8 7.17 -14.22 5.15
C ALA A 8 7.16 -13.74 3.70
N PHE A 9 6.86 -12.46 3.43
CA PHE A 9 6.56 -12.00 2.08
C PHE A 9 7.26 -10.70 1.73
N LEU A 10 7.46 -10.49 0.43
CA LEU A 10 7.86 -9.22 -0.16
C LEU A 10 6.68 -8.65 -0.94
N TYR A 11 6.56 -7.33 -0.95
CA TYR A 11 5.53 -6.62 -1.71
C TYR A 11 6.22 -5.60 -2.59
N ILE A 12 5.93 -5.65 -3.88
CA ILE A 12 6.61 -4.83 -4.88
C ILE A 12 5.57 -4.13 -5.74
N THR A 13 5.74 -2.83 -5.97
CA THR A 13 4.98 -2.10 -6.97
C THR A 13 5.88 -1.89 -8.19
N ASP A 14 5.34 -2.10 -9.38
CA ASP A 14 6.10 -1.90 -10.61
C ASP A 14 5.67 -0.63 -11.35
N LYS A 15 6.33 -0.36 -12.45
CA LYS A 15 6.09 0.87 -13.23
C LYS A 15 4.71 0.92 -13.86
N GLN A 16 4.06 -0.22 -14.00
CA GLN A 16 2.73 -0.29 -14.61
C GLN A 16 1.61 -0.12 -13.58
N GLY A 17 1.95 -0.01 -12.30
CA GLY A 17 0.97 0.10 -11.22
C GLY A 17 0.52 -1.23 -10.68
N LEU A 18 1.17 -2.31 -11.04
CA LEU A 18 0.85 -3.63 -10.50
C LEU A 18 1.50 -3.81 -9.14
N VAL A 19 0.77 -4.45 -8.23
CA VAL A 19 1.27 -4.78 -6.89
C VAL A 19 1.42 -6.29 -6.80
N HIS A 20 2.62 -6.74 -6.42
CA HIS A 20 2.94 -8.17 -6.38
C HIS A 20 3.31 -8.60 -4.97
N GLN A 21 2.86 -9.80 -4.58
CA GLN A 21 3.35 -10.47 -3.39
C GLN A 21 4.26 -11.62 -3.82
N LEU A 22 5.43 -11.70 -3.21
CA LEU A 22 6.36 -12.79 -3.45
C LEU A 22 6.69 -13.49 -2.14
N ASP A 23 6.91 -14.80 -2.24
CA ASP A 23 7.45 -15.57 -1.14
C ASP A 23 8.87 -15.10 -0.85
N ARG A 24 9.13 -14.69 0.39
CA ARG A 24 10.41 -14.09 0.74
C ARG A 24 11.57 -15.06 0.67
N SER A 25 11.31 -16.35 0.91
CA SER A 25 12.37 -17.36 0.91
C SER A 25 12.67 -17.91 -0.48
N THR A 26 11.69 -17.92 -1.39
CA THR A 26 11.86 -18.54 -2.72
C THR A 26 11.82 -17.53 -3.86
N GLY A 27 11.26 -16.34 -3.62
CA GLY A 27 11.06 -15.35 -4.67
C GLY A 27 9.88 -15.64 -5.58
N GLN A 28 9.10 -16.68 -5.27
CA GLN A 28 7.95 -17.03 -6.09
C GLN A 28 6.84 -16.01 -5.93
N LYS A 29 6.26 -15.59 -7.07
CA LYS A 29 5.14 -14.66 -7.07
C LYS A 29 3.87 -15.43 -6.67
N LEU A 30 3.14 -14.90 -5.69
CA LEU A 30 1.96 -15.54 -5.13
C LEU A 30 0.67 -14.91 -5.62
N TRP A 31 0.62 -13.57 -5.74
CA TRP A 31 -0.50 -12.89 -6.36
C TRP A 31 -0.05 -11.57 -6.97
N THR A 32 -0.89 -11.05 -7.87
CA THR A 32 -0.72 -9.74 -8.48
C THR A 32 -2.06 -9.02 -8.42
N GLN A 33 -2.05 -7.78 -7.89
CA GLN A 33 -3.22 -6.93 -7.92
C GLN A 33 -3.04 -5.92 -9.04
N ASP A 34 -3.96 -5.92 -10.01
CA ASP A 34 -3.85 -5.10 -11.22
C ASP A 34 -4.90 -3.97 -11.30
N ALA A 35 -5.66 -3.75 -10.23
CA ALA A 35 -6.70 -2.71 -10.23
C ALA A 35 -6.12 -1.31 -10.41
N LEU A 36 -4.84 -1.12 -10.08
CA LEU A 36 -4.15 0.18 -10.18
C LEU A 36 -3.27 0.27 -11.42
N ARG A 37 -3.48 -0.61 -12.37
CA ARG A 37 -2.73 -0.60 -13.63
C ARG A 37 -2.85 0.76 -14.30
N TYR A 38 -1.71 1.25 -14.77
CA TYR A 38 -1.55 2.56 -15.42
C TYR A 38 -1.66 3.76 -14.48
N TYR A 39 -1.86 3.54 -13.18
CA TYR A 39 -1.73 4.61 -12.20
C TYR A 39 -0.31 4.71 -11.71
N SER A 40 0.10 5.91 -11.32
CA SER A 40 1.40 6.10 -10.68
C SER A 40 1.22 5.80 -9.19
N VAL A 41 1.72 4.68 -8.75
CA VAL A 41 1.54 4.24 -7.35
C VAL A 41 2.82 4.41 -6.55
N SER A 42 2.65 4.62 -5.26
CA SER A 42 3.76 4.76 -4.32
C SER A 42 4.38 3.42 -3.97
N ALA A 43 5.47 3.48 -3.20
CA ALA A 43 5.99 2.29 -2.55
C ALA A 43 4.90 1.69 -1.66
N PRO A 44 4.82 0.35 -1.59
CA PRO A 44 3.84 -0.28 -0.70
C PRO A 44 4.27 -0.15 0.76
N VAL A 45 3.30 -0.22 1.66
CA VAL A 45 3.53 -0.18 3.10
C VAL A 45 2.81 -1.37 3.73
N SER A 46 3.55 -2.17 4.50
CA SER A 46 3.00 -3.36 5.16
C SER A 46 2.40 -2.97 6.50
N VAL A 47 1.12 -3.27 6.71
CA VAL A 47 0.40 -2.95 7.95
C VAL A 47 -0.45 -4.15 8.34
N GLY A 48 0.00 -4.94 9.33
CA GLY A 48 -0.76 -6.11 9.76
C GLY A 48 -1.12 -7.03 8.60
N PRO A 49 -2.41 -7.37 8.41
CA PRO A 49 -2.83 -8.24 7.32
C PRO A 49 -2.99 -7.52 5.98
N TYR A 50 -2.57 -6.26 5.88
CA TYR A 50 -2.82 -5.43 4.71
C TYR A 50 -1.55 -4.81 4.15
N VAL A 51 -1.62 -4.47 2.86
CA VAL A 51 -0.61 -3.65 2.17
C VAL A 51 -1.32 -2.39 1.69
N LEU A 52 -0.72 -1.24 1.93
CA LEU A 52 -1.26 0.04 1.50
C LEU A 52 -0.42 0.59 0.36
N VAL A 53 -1.08 1.14 -0.65
CA VAL A 53 -0.43 1.90 -1.71
C VAL A 53 -1.24 3.17 -1.96
N SER A 54 -0.55 4.27 -2.24
CA SER A 54 -1.21 5.50 -2.64
C SER A 54 -1.01 5.73 -4.13
N GLU A 55 -1.96 6.37 -4.77
CA GLU A 55 -1.79 6.76 -6.17
C GLU A 55 -1.77 8.29 -6.26
N GLY A 56 -1.23 8.80 -7.38
CA GLY A 56 -0.87 10.20 -7.49
C GLY A 56 -2.01 11.20 -7.43
N GLN A 57 -3.26 10.74 -7.42
CA GLN A 57 -4.42 11.62 -7.37
C GLN A 57 -5.05 11.70 -5.99
N GLY A 58 -4.35 11.22 -4.96
CA GLY A 58 -4.76 11.43 -3.60
C GLY A 58 -5.65 10.34 -3.02
N SER A 59 -5.53 9.13 -3.50
CA SER A 59 -6.24 7.98 -2.93
C SER A 59 -5.26 7.00 -2.32
N LEU A 60 -5.67 6.39 -1.22
CA LEU A 60 -4.92 5.34 -0.53
C LEU A 60 -5.71 4.05 -0.66
N TYR A 61 -5.08 3.01 -1.17
CA TYR A 61 -5.72 1.72 -1.41
C TYR A 61 -5.23 0.69 -0.41
N VAL A 62 -6.15 -0.14 0.07
CA VAL A 62 -5.87 -1.20 1.04
C VAL A 62 -6.03 -2.54 0.34
N ILE A 63 -4.97 -3.33 0.34
CA ILE A 63 -4.94 -4.64 -0.31
C ILE A 63 -4.74 -5.69 0.78
N ARG A 64 -5.54 -6.75 0.74
CA ARG A 64 -5.42 -7.84 1.71
C ARG A 64 -4.27 -8.76 1.32
N LYS A 65 -3.38 -9.05 2.27
CA LYS A 65 -2.19 -9.88 2.00
C LYS A 65 -2.53 -11.31 1.64
N GLU A 66 -3.63 -11.83 2.20
CA GLU A 66 -3.99 -13.24 2.05
C GLU A 66 -4.26 -13.63 0.60
N ASP A 67 -4.93 -12.76 -0.16
CA ASP A 67 -5.35 -13.09 -1.52
C ASP A 67 -5.11 -11.97 -2.54
N GLY A 68 -4.58 -10.83 -2.10
CA GLY A 68 -4.32 -9.72 -3.00
C GLY A 68 -5.55 -8.92 -3.40
N GLN A 69 -6.69 -9.14 -2.74
CA GLN A 69 -7.92 -8.41 -3.05
C GLN A 69 -7.85 -6.97 -2.58
N LEU A 70 -8.36 -6.07 -3.40
CA LEU A 70 -8.53 -4.67 -3.02
C LEU A 70 -9.75 -4.58 -2.11
N VAL A 71 -9.54 -4.23 -0.83
CA VAL A 71 -10.59 -4.26 0.17
C VAL A 71 -10.94 -2.89 0.72
N GLY A 72 -10.20 -1.86 0.37
CA GLY A 72 -10.51 -0.51 0.85
C GLY A 72 -9.89 0.57 0.01
N LYS A 73 -10.48 1.76 0.08
CA LYS A 73 -9.98 2.95 -0.58
C LYS A 73 -10.30 4.13 0.31
N HIS A 74 -9.30 4.96 0.59
CA HIS A 74 -9.47 6.18 1.36
C HIS A 74 -9.08 7.36 0.50
N SER A 75 -10.00 8.29 0.30
CA SER A 75 -9.71 9.51 -0.44
C SER A 75 -8.98 10.50 0.47
N LEU A 76 -7.90 11.08 -0.03
CA LEU A 76 -7.13 12.10 0.68
C LEU A 76 -7.48 13.51 0.21
N GLY A 77 -8.59 13.63 -0.53
CA GLY A 77 -8.98 14.89 -1.13
C GLY A 77 -8.05 15.24 -2.28
N ALA A 78 -7.64 16.50 -2.36
CA ALA A 78 -6.70 16.96 -3.39
C ALA A 78 -5.24 16.76 -2.97
N SER A 79 -5.01 16.24 -1.76
CA SER A 79 -3.66 16.09 -1.22
C SER A 79 -3.10 14.72 -1.57
N THR A 80 -1.76 14.65 -1.65
CA THR A 80 -1.05 13.39 -1.84
C THR A 80 -0.12 13.17 -0.65
N ILE A 81 0.32 11.92 -0.49
CA ILE A 81 1.25 11.57 0.58
C ILE A 81 2.64 12.03 0.23
N ILE A 82 3.31 12.70 1.17
CA ILE A 82 4.70 13.14 1.03
C ILE A 82 5.57 12.26 1.91
N GLY A 83 6.64 11.70 1.32
CA GLY A 83 7.59 10.87 2.05
C GLY A 83 7.02 9.51 2.40
N GLU A 84 7.69 8.82 3.30
CA GLU A 84 7.28 7.49 3.69
C GLU A 84 6.36 7.53 4.90
N PRO A 85 5.22 6.82 4.85
CA PRO A 85 4.35 6.70 6.01
C PRO A 85 5.05 5.97 7.16
N VAL A 86 4.65 6.27 8.38
CA VAL A 86 5.11 5.58 9.58
C VAL A 86 3.98 4.70 10.09
N VAL A 87 4.29 3.43 10.33
CA VAL A 87 3.31 2.45 10.80
C VAL A 87 3.57 2.17 12.27
N ASP A 88 2.52 2.29 13.07
CA ASP A 88 2.54 1.92 14.49
C ASP A 88 1.32 1.05 14.76
N ALA A 89 1.56 -0.24 15.01
CA ALA A 89 0.51 -1.25 15.16
C ALA A 89 -0.39 -1.26 13.91
N ASP A 90 -1.65 -0.89 14.03
CA ASP A 90 -2.61 -0.86 12.93
C ASP A 90 -2.93 0.55 12.44
N THR A 91 -2.13 1.52 12.86
CA THR A 91 -2.31 2.92 12.47
C THR A 91 -1.17 3.38 11.58
N VAL A 92 -1.52 4.08 10.52
CA VAL A 92 -0.55 4.65 9.58
C VAL A 92 -0.60 6.16 9.70
N TYR A 93 0.56 6.76 9.92
CA TYR A 93 0.72 8.22 9.99
C TYR A 93 1.44 8.70 8.77
N PHE A 94 0.96 9.77 8.15
CA PHE A 94 1.61 10.32 6.98
C PHE A 94 1.39 11.82 6.89
N LEU A 95 2.31 12.47 6.18
CA LEU A 95 2.25 13.90 5.91
C LEU A 95 1.71 14.08 4.50
N ASP A 96 0.73 14.95 4.33
CA ASP A 96 0.17 15.20 3.01
C ASP A 96 0.76 16.47 2.37
N SER A 97 0.44 16.68 1.11
CA SER A 97 0.99 17.80 0.34
C SER A 97 0.51 19.17 0.80
N SER A 98 -0.51 19.22 1.64
CA SER A 98 -0.95 20.47 2.25
C SER A 98 -0.17 20.83 3.52
N GLY A 99 0.70 19.93 3.99
CA GLY A 99 1.45 20.12 5.22
C GLY A 99 0.76 19.58 6.45
N SER A 100 -0.33 18.85 6.29
CA SER A 100 -1.07 18.29 7.42
C SER A 100 -0.59 16.89 7.74
N LEU A 101 -0.51 16.57 9.04
CA LEU A 101 -0.24 15.21 9.50
C LEU A 101 -1.57 14.49 9.62
N GLN A 102 -1.68 13.33 8.99
CA GLN A 102 -2.88 12.52 9.00
C GLN A 102 -2.60 11.14 9.55
N SER A 103 -3.63 10.49 10.07
CA SER A 103 -3.53 9.12 10.53
C SER A 103 -4.74 8.33 10.07
N ILE A 104 -4.51 7.06 9.73
CA ILE A 104 -5.58 6.14 9.33
C ILE A 104 -5.41 4.87 10.13
N SER A 105 -6.48 4.44 10.78
CA SER A 105 -6.50 3.16 11.49
C SER A 105 -6.98 2.08 10.52
N ILE A 106 -6.17 1.05 10.32
CA ILE A 106 -6.44 -0.02 9.37
C ILE A 106 -6.90 -1.25 10.15
N ILE A 107 -8.18 -1.24 10.52
CA ILE A 107 -8.79 -2.33 11.27
C ILE A 107 -9.98 -2.85 10.49
N ASN A 108 -10.02 -4.18 10.28
CA ASN A 108 -11.18 -4.86 9.70
C ASN A 108 -11.61 -4.30 8.34
N GLN A 109 -10.68 -4.08 7.47
CA GLN A 109 -11.00 -3.74 6.08
C GLN A 109 -11.59 -4.96 5.39
N ARG A 110 -12.70 -4.81 4.70
CA ARG A 110 -13.41 -5.91 4.06
C ARG A 110 -13.71 -5.63 2.61
#